data_3979718709788c5bd8678bd4d52b4f84
#
_entry.id   3979718709788c5bd8678bd4d52b4f84
#
_cell.length_a   1.000
_cell.length_b   1.000
_cell.length_c   1.000
_cell.angle_alpha   90.00
_cell.angle_beta   90.00
_cell.angle_gamma   90.00
#
_symmetry.space_group_name_H-M   'P 1'
#
loop_
_entity.id
_entity.type
_entity.pdbx_description
1 polymer ?
#
loop_
_entity_poly.entity_id
_entity_poly.type
_entity_poly.pdbx_seq_one_letter_code
_entity_poly.pdbx_strand_id
1 'polypeptide(L)'
;MKSKSILVMRFSSIGDIIQTTSILSTIKEYLPDYTIDYLTLDHFKSILKNHKSLNKIYSIPKDAKYSNIIELILKLKSNKYDHVVDLHNSPRSKVFCLFLKKSKIKKIKKPRLKRFFLFLFHFNSFKENFNVRSMYNKAIQDILPVDHKIGNTKLYISSDEKKEINEKLNIENYFVLAPEAAWTQKQFPPQRYIGILNNIYKKFNLTPVLIGSSNTSICKEIAKGYKNKIINISGRTSLRQSLSVVSNSLFVVGGDTGMIHAAEALNKHVVAIFGPTNKQTGGGLFSKFSEEIHSSNIWCKPCSINGSFPCYRKRQYCMTEIDDGEILRAIKNIYR
;
A
#
# COMPACT_ATOMS: atom_id res chain seq x y z
N MET A 1 -19.77 30.84 6.23
CA MET A 1 -18.27 30.82 6.24
C MET A 1 -17.77 30.04 5.04
N LYS A 2 -16.74 30.53 4.34
CA LYS A 2 -16.13 29.78 3.21
C LYS A 2 -15.45 28.54 3.76
N SER A 3 -15.85 27.33 3.31
CA SER A 3 -15.21 26.10 3.77
C SER A 3 -13.73 26.11 3.36
N LYS A 4 -12.84 25.80 4.31
CA LYS A 4 -11.41 25.68 4.03
C LYS A 4 -11.14 24.45 3.17
N SER A 5 -10.10 24.48 2.35
CA SER A 5 -9.83 23.44 1.37
C SER A 5 -8.36 23.01 1.32
N ILE A 6 -8.16 21.73 1.16
CA ILE A 6 -6.84 21.09 1.11
C ILE A 6 -6.72 20.28 -0.17
N LEU A 7 -5.63 20.45 -0.92
CA LEU A 7 -5.23 19.55 -1.99
C LEU A 7 -4.12 18.63 -1.48
N VAL A 8 -4.33 17.32 -1.47
CA VAL A 8 -3.31 16.30 -1.18
C VAL A 8 -2.77 15.75 -2.49
N MET A 9 -1.46 15.68 -2.63
CA MET A 9 -0.81 15.18 -3.85
C MET A 9 0.07 13.95 -3.57
N ARG A 10 -0.27 12.80 -4.18
CA ARG A 10 0.58 11.60 -4.23
C ARG A 10 0.36 10.87 -5.55
N PHE A 11 1.38 10.83 -6.40
CA PHE A 11 1.25 10.28 -7.75
C PHE A 11 1.39 8.75 -7.82
N SER A 12 2.20 8.15 -6.97
CA SER A 12 2.53 6.71 -6.92
C SER A 12 3.21 6.38 -5.58
N SER A 13 3.42 5.11 -5.16
CA SER A 13 2.89 3.87 -5.75
C SER A 13 1.55 3.47 -5.10
N ILE A 14 1.01 2.28 -5.42
CA ILE A 14 -0.23 1.77 -4.81
C ILE A 14 -0.16 1.84 -3.28
N GLY A 15 0.84 1.20 -2.68
CA GLY A 15 1.00 1.17 -1.22
C GLY A 15 1.14 2.56 -0.60
N ASP A 16 1.92 3.45 -1.24
CA ASP A 16 2.08 4.81 -0.75
C ASP A 16 0.77 5.63 -0.80
N ILE A 17 0.01 5.52 -1.90
CA ILE A 17 -1.30 6.19 -2.02
C ILE A 17 -2.22 5.72 -0.90
N ILE A 18 -2.26 4.40 -0.64
CA ILE A 18 -3.05 3.82 0.44
C ILE A 18 -2.58 4.34 1.80
N GLN A 19 -1.27 4.35 2.05
CA GLN A 19 -0.72 4.87 3.31
C GLN A 19 -1.04 6.36 3.53
N THR A 20 -1.16 7.16 2.45
CA THR A 20 -1.57 8.57 2.59
C THR A 20 -3.04 8.74 2.97
N THR A 21 -3.89 7.71 2.86
CA THR A 21 -5.29 7.81 3.34
C THR A 21 -5.37 7.98 4.85
N SER A 22 -4.32 7.65 5.60
CA SER A 22 -4.23 7.97 7.04
C SER A 22 -4.29 9.46 7.32
N ILE A 23 -3.68 10.30 6.45
CA ILE A 23 -3.79 11.77 6.54
C ILE A 23 -5.23 12.23 6.30
N LEU A 24 -5.93 11.62 5.31
CA LEU A 24 -7.32 11.97 5.03
C LEU A 24 -8.21 11.70 6.25
N SER A 25 -7.97 10.57 6.92
CA SER A 25 -8.66 10.23 8.17
C SER A 25 -8.32 11.22 9.28
N THR A 26 -7.04 11.56 9.47
CA THR A 26 -6.59 12.55 10.46
C THR A 26 -7.20 13.93 10.21
N ILE A 27 -7.17 14.42 8.96
CA ILE A 27 -7.75 15.74 8.62
C ILE A 27 -9.26 15.74 8.94
N LYS A 28 -9.99 14.69 8.57
CA LYS A 28 -11.44 14.65 8.81
C LYS A 28 -11.82 14.52 10.29
N GLU A 29 -10.96 13.91 11.10
CA GLU A 29 -11.16 13.79 12.54
C GLU A 29 -10.96 15.14 13.27
N TYR A 30 -9.89 15.88 12.93
CA TYR A 30 -9.51 17.10 13.65
C TYR A 30 -9.90 18.41 12.95
N LEU A 31 -10.19 18.35 11.66
CA LEU A 31 -10.56 19.48 10.81
C LEU A 31 -11.77 19.11 9.93
N PRO A 32 -12.94 18.79 10.53
CA PRO A 32 -14.11 18.26 9.81
C PRO A 32 -14.64 19.20 8.73
N ASP A 33 -14.50 20.52 8.92
CA ASP A 33 -14.97 21.56 7.99
C ASP A 33 -14.10 21.71 6.73
N TYR A 34 -12.94 21.05 6.69
CA TYR A 34 -12.10 21.11 5.52
C TYR A 34 -12.60 20.18 4.41
N THR A 35 -12.72 20.71 3.21
CA THR A 35 -12.88 19.92 2.00
C THR A 35 -11.51 19.42 1.53
N ILE A 36 -11.43 18.14 1.16
CA ILE A 36 -10.17 17.51 0.74
C ILE A 36 -10.30 17.05 -0.70
N ASP A 37 -9.44 17.58 -1.56
CA ASP A 37 -9.24 17.08 -2.91
C ASP A 37 -7.93 16.31 -3.01
N TYR A 38 -7.84 15.36 -3.94
CA TYR A 38 -6.67 14.52 -4.10
C TYR A 38 -6.18 14.54 -5.55
N LEU A 39 -4.86 14.59 -5.75
CA LEU A 39 -4.22 14.52 -7.07
C LEU A 39 -3.28 13.30 -7.16
N THR A 40 -3.53 12.44 -8.17
CA THR A 40 -2.76 11.21 -8.40
C THR A 40 -2.53 10.96 -9.90
N LEU A 41 -1.95 9.80 -10.28
CA LEU A 41 -1.93 9.34 -11.67
C LEU A 41 -3.24 8.61 -12.04
N ASP A 42 -3.63 8.68 -13.32
CA ASP A 42 -4.91 8.12 -13.81
C ASP A 42 -5.10 6.65 -13.42
N HIS A 43 -4.07 5.82 -13.63
CA HIS A 43 -4.16 4.40 -13.34
C HIS A 43 -4.26 4.05 -11.84
N PHE A 44 -4.03 5.02 -10.95
CA PHE A 44 -4.23 4.85 -9.51
C PHE A 44 -5.48 5.53 -8.96
N LYS A 45 -6.18 6.33 -9.77
CA LYS A 45 -7.40 7.04 -9.37
C LYS A 45 -8.45 6.10 -8.77
N SER A 46 -8.58 4.91 -9.34
CA SER A 46 -9.54 3.89 -8.91
C SER A 46 -9.33 3.40 -7.47
N ILE A 47 -8.12 3.51 -6.90
CA ILE A 47 -7.84 3.17 -5.50
C ILE A 47 -8.70 3.99 -4.55
N LEU A 48 -8.84 5.27 -4.84
CA LEU A 48 -9.51 6.26 -4.00
C LEU A 48 -11.01 6.44 -4.32
N LYS A 49 -11.54 5.70 -5.30
CA LYS A 49 -12.97 5.75 -5.66
C LYS A 49 -13.84 5.51 -4.42
N ASN A 50 -14.88 6.31 -4.26
CA ASN A 50 -15.83 6.26 -3.14
C ASN A 50 -15.20 6.58 -1.75
N HIS A 51 -14.02 7.20 -1.69
CA HIS A 51 -13.39 7.55 -0.42
C HIS A 51 -14.16 8.68 0.27
N LYS A 52 -14.78 8.36 1.43
CA LYS A 52 -15.73 9.24 2.13
C LYS A 52 -15.13 10.59 2.59
N SER A 53 -13.80 10.66 2.77
CA SER A 53 -13.11 11.91 3.15
C SER A 53 -12.77 12.81 1.97
N LEU A 54 -12.92 12.35 0.73
CA LEU A 54 -12.56 13.10 -0.47
C LEU A 54 -13.79 13.75 -1.11
N ASN A 55 -13.62 15.02 -1.50
CA ASN A 55 -14.58 15.76 -2.30
C ASN A 55 -14.35 15.47 -3.80
N LYS A 56 -13.13 15.68 -4.29
CA LYS A 56 -12.76 15.42 -5.70
C LYS A 56 -11.43 14.68 -5.81
N ILE A 57 -11.32 13.82 -6.83
CA ILE A 57 -10.09 13.14 -7.17
C ILE A 57 -9.68 13.61 -8.58
N TYR A 58 -8.60 14.36 -8.63
CA TYR A 58 -7.94 14.77 -9.86
C TYR A 58 -6.89 13.74 -10.24
N SER A 59 -6.70 13.57 -11.53
CA SER A 59 -5.66 12.65 -12.01
C SER A 59 -5.04 13.15 -13.30
N ILE A 60 -3.87 12.61 -13.62
CA ILE A 60 -3.10 12.96 -14.81
C ILE A 60 -2.42 11.69 -15.35
N PRO A 61 -2.33 11.52 -16.68
CA PRO A 61 -1.58 10.42 -17.29
C PRO A 61 -0.11 10.39 -16.82
N LYS A 62 0.48 9.20 -16.78
CA LYS A 62 1.89 9.05 -16.44
C LYS A 62 2.80 9.78 -17.43
N ASP A 63 2.45 9.76 -18.69
CA ASP A 63 3.10 10.35 -19.87
C ASP A 63 2.39 11.61 -20.37
N ALA A 64 1.75 12.35 -19.45
CA ALA A 64 0.99 13.56 -19.77
C ALA A 64 1.83 14.58 -20.53
N LYS A 65 1.26 15.11 -21.62
CA LYS A 65 1.80 16.25 -22.36
C LYS A 65 1.76 17.52 -21.50
N TYR A 66 2.60 18.49 -21.82
CA TYR A 66 2.63 19.77 -21.10
C TYR A 66 1.27 20.48 -21.09
N SER A 67 0.50 20.40 -22.19
CA SER A 67 -0.86 20.95 -22.27
C SER A 67 -1.79 20.39 -21.18
N ASN A 68 -1.80 19.08 -20.97
CA ASN A 68 -2.62 18.44 -19.91
C ASN A 68 -2.20 18.89 -18.50
N ILE A 69 -0.88 19.10 -18.30
CA ILE A 69 -0.37 19.57 -17.01
C ILE A 69 -0.83 21.01 -16.77
N ILE A 70 -0.74 21.88 -17.79
CA ILE A 70 -1.15 23.29 -17.69
C ILE A 70 -2.66 23.38 -17.45
N GLU A 71 -3.49 22.66 -18.21
CA GLU A 71 -4.93 22.64 -18.05
C GLU A 71 -5.33 22.23 -16.62
N LEU A 72 -4.73 21.14 -16.11
CA LEU A 72 -4.99 20.70 -14.75
C LEU A 72 -4.54 21.72 -13.70
N ILE A 73 -3.38 22.36 -13.90
CA ILE A 73 -2.90 23.43 -13.02
C ILE A 73 -3.89 24.61 -12.99
N LEU A 74 -4.41 25.05 -14.13
CA LEU A 74 -5.40 26.15 -14.20
C LEU A 74 -6.68 25.76 -13.45
N LYS A 75 -7.15 24.53 -13.62
CA LYS A 75 -8.30 23.98 -12.91
C LYS A 75 -8.08 23.91 -11.38
N LEU A 76 -6.91 23.45 -10.95
CA LEU A 76 -6.57 23.41 -9.52
C LEU A 76 -6.40 24.81 -8.92
N LYS A 77 -5.86 25.76 -9.67
CA LYS A 77 -5.67 27.15 -9.26
C LYS A 77 -6.99 27.89 -9.04
N SER A 78 -8.02 27.60 -9.85
CA SER A 78 -9.36 28.21 -9.70
C SER A 78 -10.04 27.80 -8.38
N ASN A 79 -9.71 26.65 -7.79
CA ASN A 79 -10.27 26.19 -6.51
C ASN A 79 -9.75 26.98 -5.29
N LYS A 80 -8.64 27.74 -5.41
CA LYS A 80 -8.06 28.60 -4.36
C LYS A 80 -7.85 27.85 -3.04
N TYR A 81 -7.14 26.73 -3.05
CA TYR A 81 -6.84 25.93 -1.86
C TYR A 81 -6.15 26.74 -0.76
N ASP A 82 -6.54 26.56 0.48
CA ASP A 82 -5.86 27.12 1.66
C ASP A 82 -4.51 26.41 1.89
N HIS A 83 -4.49 25.09 1.71
CA HIS A 83 -3.29 24.28 1.84
C HIS A 83 -3.10 23.33 0.66
N VAL A 84 -1.84 23.15 0.25
CA VAL A 84 -1.42 22.12 -0.70
C VAL A 84 -0.40 21.22 -0.01
N VAL A 85 -0.72 19.93 0.11
CA VAL A 85 0.08 18.93 0.83
C VAL A 85 0.76 18.01 -0.16
N ASP A 86 2.04 18.27 -0.45
CA ASP A 86 2.86 17.47 -1.35
C ASP A 86 3.50 16.28 -0.59
N LEU A 87 2.86 15.13 -0.67
CA LEU A 87 3.32 13.86 -0.10
C LEU A 87 4.19 13.05 -1.07
N HIS A 88 4.41 13.56 -2.28
CA HIS A 88 5.26 12.89 -3.26
C HIS A 88 6.68 13.46 -3.29
N ASN A 89 6.81 14.77 -3.26
CA ASN A 89 8.06 15.53 -3.30
C ASN A 89 8.99 15.05 -4.43
N SER A 90 8.52 15.19 -5.67
CA SER A 90 9.20 14.84 -6.92
C SER A 90 9.26 16.06 -7.86
N PRO A 91 10.04 16.02 -8.96
CA PRO A 91 10.04 17.09 -9.95
C PRO A 91 8.62 17.44 -10.43
N ARG A 92 7.79 16.41 -10.73
CA ARG A 92 6.40 16.60 -11.16
C ARG A 92 5.55 17.34 -10.10
N SER A 93 5.60 16.92 -8.85
CA SER A 93 4.81 17.59 -7.78
C SER A 93 5.30 19.01 -7.51
N LYS A 94 6.58 19.29 -7.68
CA LYS A 94 7.16 20.62 -7.53
C LYS A 94 6.61 21.60 -8.57
N VAL A 95 6.34 21.14 -9.81
CA VAL A 95 5.69 21.98 -10.84
C VAL A 95 4.32 22.43 -10.35
N PHE A 96 3.46 21.52 -9.89
CA PHE A 96 2.15 21.89 -9.33
C PHE A 96 2.29 22.88 -8.15
N CYS A 97 3.20 22.61 -7.22
CA CYS A 97 3.46 23.51 -6.09
C CYS A 97 3.87 24.93 -6.53
N LEU A 98 4.68 25.06 -7.60
CA LEU A 98 5.13 26.34 -8.11
C LEU A 98 3.95 27.21 -8.58
N PHE A 99 3.01 26.60 -9.29
CA PHE A 99 1.84 27.34 -9.81
C PHE A 99 0.72 27.53 -8.78
N LEU A 100 0.71 26.72 -7.70
CA LEU A 100 -0.24 26.84 -6.60
C LEU A 100 0.33 27.62 -5.40
N LYS A 101 1.35 28.44 -5.60
CA LYS A 101 2.08 29.17 -4.54
C LYS A 101 1.26 30.14 -3.70
N LYS A 102 0.04 30.52 -4.13
CA LYS A 102 -0.90 31.31 -3.32
C LYS A 102 -1.46 30.52 -2.12
N SER A 103 -1.44 29.18 -2.20
CA SER A 103 -1.78 28.27 -1.10
C SER A 103 -0.59 28.07 -0.16
N LYS A 104 -0.85 27.70 1.10
CA LYS A 104 0.22 27.30 2.05
C LYS A 104 0.74 25.91 1.67
N ILE A 105 1.95 25.83 1.14
CA ILE A 105 2.54 24.56 0.67
C ILE A 105 3.17 23.80 1.83
N LYS A 106 2.71 22.58 2.04
CA LYS A 106 3.23 21.60 3.01
C LYS A 106 3.91 20.46 2.26
N LYS A 107 5.13 20.10 2.63
CA LYS A 107 5.90 19.07 1.92
C LYS A 107 6.43 18.00 2.86
N ILE A 108 6.37 16.75 2.40
CA ILE A 108 7.02 15.64 3.08
C ILE A 108 8.54 15.81 3.13
N LYS A 109 9.13 15.54 4.29
CA LYS A 109 10.58 15.45 4.47
C LYS A 109 11.02 13.98 4.49
N LYS A 110 11.57 13.51 3.38
CA LYS A 110 12.07 12.12 3.27
C LYS A 110 13.40 11.99 4.01
N PRO A 111 13.59 10.99 4.89
CA PRO A 111 14.81 10.83 5.70
C PRO A 111 15.97 10.20 4.89
N ARG A 112 16.40 10.87 3.81
CA ARG A 112 17.36 10.32 2.85
C ARG A 112 18.72 9.99 3.47
N LEU A 113 19.26 10.89 4.29
CA LEU A 113 20.55 10.68 4.96
C LEU A 113 20.48 9.52 5.96
N LYS A 114 19.44 9.46 6.79
CA LYS A 114 19.26 8.35 7.72
C LYS A 114 19.16 6.99 7.02
N ARG A 115 18.46 6.94 5.89
CA ARG A 115 18.36 5.74 5.04
C ARG A 115 19.69 5.41 4.39
N PHE A 116 20.45 6.39 3.93
CA PHE A 116 21.79 6.19 3.38
C PHE A 116 22.71 5.50 4.40
N PHE A 117 22.81 6.03 5.63
CA PHE A 117 23.59 5.41 6.69
C PHE A 117 23.08 4.03 7.08
N LEU A 118 21.76 3.84 7.10
CA LEU A 118 21.14 2.54 7.40
C LEU A 118 21.51 1.48 6.36
N PHE A 119 21.50 1.81 5.07
CA PHE A 119 21.77 0.83 4.01
C PHE A 119 23.25 0.56 3.79
N LEU A 120 24.09 1.55 3.93
CA LEU A 120 25.53 1.42 3.67
C LEU A 120 26.31 0.90 4.87
N PHE A 121 25.97 1.37 6.05
CA PHE A 121 26.71 1.07 7.29
C PHE A 121 25.89 0.28 8.31
N HIS A 122 24.65 -0.09 8.00
CA HIS A 122 23.69 -0.71 8.92
C HIS A 122 23.47 0.08 10.22
N PHE A 123 23.78 1.38 10.18
CA PHE A 123 23.61 2.30 11.30
C PHE A 123 22.17 2.82 11.34
N ASN A 124 21.38 2.31 12.28
CA ASN A 124 19.97 2.69 12.45
C ASN A 124 19.83 3.89 13.40
N SER A 125 19.68 5.08 12.86
CA SER A 125 19.40 6.33 13.60
C SER A 125 17.90 6.71 13.63
N PHE A 126 17.02 5.81 13.24
CA PHE A 126 15.58 6.04 13.33
C PHE A 126 15.09 5.84 14.76
N LYS A 127 14.07 6.63 15.16
CA LYS A 127 13.34 6.38 16.40
C LYS A 127 12.53 5.08 16.26
N GLU A 128 12.32 4.36 17.36
CA GLU A 128 11.58 3.09 17.38
C GLU A 128 10.18 3.18 16.76
N ASN A 129 9.48 4.28 17.01
CA ASN A 129 8.13 4.53 16.49
C ASN A 129 8.10 5.14 15.07
N PHE A 130 9.26 5.25 14.38
CA PHE A 130 9.28 5.79 13.03
C PHE A 130 8.57 4.85 12.06
N ASN A 131 7.66 5.42 11.28
CA ASN A 131 6.97 4.73 10.20
C ASN A 131 6.53 5.72 9.10
N VAL A 132 6.05 5.19 7.97
CA VAL A 132 5.66 6.01 6.82
C VAL A 132 4.46 6.91 7.13
N ARG A 133 3.49 6.46 7.94
CA ARG A 133 2.30 7.26 8.31
C ARG A 133 2.72 8.44 9.18
N SER A 134 3.61 8.22 10.15
CA SER A 134 4.17 9.31 10.98
C SER A 134 4.92 10.33 10.13
N MET A 135 5.66 9.87 9.12
CA MET A 135 6.36 10.75 8.19
C MET A 135 5.39 11.60 7.35
N TYR A 136 4.27 11.03 6.90
CA TYR A 136 3.23 11.79 6.18
C TYR A 136 2.53 12.80 7.08
N ASN A 137 2.15 12.42 8.30
CA ASN A 137 1.48 13.30 9.26
C ASN A 137 2.33 14.51 9.64
N LYS A 138 3.66 14.38 9.73
CA LYS A 138 4.56 15.52 9.94
C LYS A 138 4.43 16.63 8.89
N ALA A 139 3.95 16.31 7.68
CA ALA A 139 3.73 17.34 6.67
C ALA A 139 2.57 18.29 6.99
N ILE A 140 1.66 17.90 7.86
CA ILE A 140 0.46 18.67 8.24
C ILE A 140 0.38 18.98 9.74
N GLN A 141 1.40 18.61 10.52
CA GLN A 141 1.37 18.73 11.99
C GLN A 141 1.09 20.16 12.50
N ASP A 142 1.46 21.19 11.74
CA ASP A 142 1.29 22.61 12.11
C ASP A 142 -0.13 23.14 11.86
N ILE A 143 -1.02 22.37 11.25
CA ILE A 143 -2.44 22.69 11.08
C ILE A 143 -3.35 21.81 11.96
N LEU A 144 -2.78 20.88 12.70
CA LEU A 144 -3.47 19.97 13.59
C LEU A 144 -3.22 20.33 15.06
N PRO A 145 -4.09 19.92 15.99
CA PRO A 145 -3.82 20.00 17.43
C PRO A 145 -2.53 19.27 17.81
N VAL A 146 -1.85 19.72 18.87
CA VAL A 146 -0.56 19.15 19.30
C VAL A 146 -0.67 17.66 19.62
N ASP A 147 -1.76 17.25 20.25
CA ASP A 147 -1.99 15.87 20.74
C ASP A 147 -2.76 15.01 19.73
N HIS A 148 -2.79 15.39 18.46
CA HIS A 148 -3.51 14.61 17.46
C HIS A 148 -2.94 13.19 17.30
N LYS A 149 -3.84 12.22 17.17
CA LYS A 149 -3.49 10.83 16.82
C LYS A 149 -3.50 10.65 15.30
N ILE A 150 -2.60 9.80 14.83
CA ILE A 150 -2.53 9.46 13.40
C ILE A 150 -3.71 8.55 13.06
N GLY A 151 -4.54 8.97 12.12
CA GLY A 151 -5.68 8.19 11.66
C GLY A 151 -5.27 6.91 10.94
N ASN A 152 -6.18 5.94 10.89
CA ASN A 152 -5.98 4.70 10.14
C ASN A 152 -6.13 4.92 8.64
N THR A 153 -5.45 4.08 7.85
CA THR A 153 -5.71 3.98 6.41
C THR A 153 -7.10 3.43 6.17
N LYS A 154 -7.79 3.93 5.15
CA LYS A 154 -9.14 3.48 4.78
C LYS A 154 -9.29 3.44 3.27
N LEU A 155 -9.93 2.38 2.79
CA LEU A 155 -10.43 2.26 1.43
C LEU A 155 -11.93 1.88 1.48
N TYR A 156 -12.63 2.14 0.38
CA TYR A 156 -14.07 1.90 0.32
C TYR A 156 -14.43 1.18 -0.97
N ILE A 157 -15.09 0.05 -0.85
CA ILE A 157 -15.67 -0.72 -1.94
C ILE A 157 -17.19 -0.70 -1.75
N SER A 158 -17.95 -0.37 -2.80
CA SER A 158 -19.40 -0.35 -2.72
C SER A 158 -19.99 -1.76 -2.65
N SER A 159 -21.24 -1.87 -2.20
CA SER A 159 -21.95 -3.14 -2.15
C SER A 159 -22.09 -3.77 -3.56
N ASP A 160 -22.33 -2.94 -4.57
CA ASP A 160 -22.46 -3.40 -5.96
C ASP A 160 -21.14 -3.97 -6.49
N GLU A 161 -19.99 -3.28 -6.21
CA GLU A 161 -18.66 -3.78 -6.59
C GLU A 161 -18.32 -5.11 -5.89
N LYS A 162 -18.78 -5.28 -4.65
CA LYS A 162 -18.63 -6.56 -3.92
C LYS A 162 -19.48 -7.66 -4.50
N LYS A 163 -20.74 -7.35 -4.84
CA LYS A 163 -21.68 -8.31 -5.44
C LYS A 163 -21.19 -8.77 -6.82
N GLU A 164 -20.82 -7.83 -7.69
CA GLU A 164 -20.27 -8.11 -9.02
C GLU A 164 -19.09 -9.11 -8.97
N ILE A 165 -18.15 -8.88 -8.03
CA ILE A 165 -16.96 -9.74 -7.95
C ILE A 165 -17.29 -11.11 -7.36
N ASN A 166 -18.24 -11.22 -6.42
CA ASN A 166 -18.69 -12.51 -5.90
C ASN A 166 -19.38 -13.36 -6.97
N GLU A 167 -20.26 -12.75 -7.77
CA GLU A 167 -20.90 -13.41 -8.91
C GLU A 167 -19.87 -13.91 -9.93
N LYS A 168 -18.87 -13.07 -10.23
CA LYS A 168 -17.79 -13.41 -11.16
C LYS A 168 -16.89 -14.55 -10.67
N LEU A 169 -16.57 -14.59 -9.38
CA LEU A 169 -15.73 -15.62 -8.80
C LEU A 169 -16.49 -16.92 -8.51
N ASN A 170 -17.79 -16.81 -8.28
CA ASN A 170 -18.68 -17.91 -7.88
C ASN A 170 -18.09 -18.76 -6.72
N ILE A 171 -17.59 -18.06 -5.69
CA ILE A 171 -17.06 -18.66 -4.47
C ILE A 171 -17.29 -17.72 -3.29
N GLU A 172 -17.72 -18.26 -2.16
CA GLU A 172 -18.02 -17.47 -0.97
C GLU A 172 -16.86 -17.40 0.01
N ASN A 173 -16.30 -18.56 0.38
CA ASN A 173 -15.27 -18.67 1.40
C ASN A 173 -13.88 -18.87 0.76
N TYR A 174 -13.12 -17.79 0.66
CA TYR A 174 -11.79 -17.81 0.10
C TYR A 174 -10.84 -16.86 0.83
N PHE A 175 -9.57 -17.09 0.71
CA PHE A 175 -8.54 -16.14 1.08
C PHE A 175 -7.78 -15.65 -0.16
N VAL A 176 -7.18 -14.48 -0.07
CA VAL A 176 -6.39 -13.92 -1.16
C VAL A 176 -4.92 -14.24 -0.95
N LEU A 177 -4.27 -14.73 -1.99
CA LEU A 177 -2.81 -14.79 -2.09
C LEU A 177 -2.32 -13.71 -3.04
N ALA A 178 -1.49 -12.77 -2.52
CA ALA A 178 -0.85 -11.69 -3.28
C ALA A 178 0.68 -11.93 -3.34
N PRO A 179 1.16 -12.89 -4.16
CA PRO A 179 2.56 -13.31 -4.14
C PRO A 179 3.48 -12.37 -4.91
N GLU A 180 2.92 -11.57 -5.82
CA GLU A 180 3.66 -10.65 -6.68
C GLU A 180 4.12 -9.42 -5.90
N ALA A 181 5.37 -9.00 -6.15
CA ALA A 181 5.89 -7.71 -5.73
C ALA A 181 6.53 -7.00 -6.93
N ALA A 182 6.54 -5.66 -6.89
CA ALA A 182 7.17 -4.85 -7.94
C ALA A 182 8.68 -5.11 -8.11
N TRP A 183 9.32 -5.68 -7.10
CA TRP A 183 10.73 -6.02 -7.07
C TRP A 183 10.91 -7.48 -6.69
N THR A 184 11.70 -8.20 -7.49
CA THR A 184 11.94 -9.65 -7.31
C THR A 184 12.43 -9.99 -5.90
N GLN A 185 13.26 -9.14 -5.31
CA GLN A 185 13.79 -9.35 -3.95
C GLN A 185 12.72 -9.31 -2.85
N LYS A 186 11.52 -8.84 -3.16
CA LYS A 186 10.36 -8.90 -2.25
C LYS A 186 9.47 -10.12 -2.45
N GLN A 187 9.75 -10.91 -3.48
CA GLN A 187 8.94 -12.09 -3.78
C GLN A 187 9.41 -13.28 -2.94
N PHE A 188 8.47 -13.88 -2.24
CA PHE A 188 8.70 -15.15 -1.54
C PHE A 188 8.67 -16.31 -2.52
N PRO A 189 9.51 -17.34 -2.37
CA PRO A 189 9.62 -18.41 -3.35
C PRO A 189 8.30 -19.14 -3.65
N PRO A 190 7.97 -19.40 -4.93
CA PRO A 190 6.71 -20.03 -5.32
C PRO A 190 6.47 -21.38 -4.65
N GLN A 191 7.50 -22.23 -4.57
CA GLN A 191 7.44 -23.56 -3.96
C GLN A 191 7.06 -23.50 -2.48
N ARG A 192 7.52 -22.48 -1.78
CA ARG A 192 7.17 -22.27 -0.36
C ARG A 192 5.73 -21.81 -0.21
N TYR A 193 5.24 -20.94 -1.11
CA TYR A 193 3.80 -20.62 -1.16
C TYR A 193 2.97 -21.89 -1.36
N ILE A 194 3.36 -22.78 -2.28
CA ILE A 194 2.68 -24.06 -2.53
C ILE A 194 2.62 -24.91 -1.24
N GLY A 195 3.72 -24.99 -0.50
CA GLY A 195 3.77 -25.68 0.79
C GLY A 195 2.77 -25.11 1.81
N ILE A 196 2.73 -23.77 1.94
CA ILE A 196 1.79 -23.05 2.80
C ILE A 196 0.34 -23.31 2.36
N LEU A 197 0.05 -23.22 1.05
CA LEU A 197 -1.29 -23.48 0.50
C LEU A 197 -1.77 -24.92 0.82
N ASN A 198 -0.90 -25.91 0.69
CA ASN A 198 -1.23 -27.29 1.05
C ASN A 198 -1.58 -27.43 2.53
N ASN A 199 -0.86 -26.76 3.41
CA ASN A 199 -1.15 -26.77 4.85
C ASN A 199 -2.47 -26.05 5.18
N ILE A 200 -2.76 -24.90 4.52
CA ILE A 200 -4.03 -24.19 4.69
C ILE A 200 -5.18 -25.07 4.23
N TYR A 201 -5.05 -25.72 3.08
CA TYR A 201 -6.07 -26.63 2.55
C TYR A 201 -6.36 -27.78 3.50
N LYS A 202 -5.30 -28.49 3.94
CA LYS A 202 -5.44 -29.62 4.87
C LYS A 202 -6.13 -29.22 6.18
N LYS A 203 -5.88 -28.01 6.66
CA LYS A 203 -6.35 -27.60 7.99
C LYS A 203 -7.71 -26.89 7.96
N PHE A 204 -7.97 -26.10 6.94
CA PHE A 204 -9.12 -25.21 6.88
C PHE A 204 -10.03 -25.44 5.66
N ASN A 205 -9.60 -26.23 4.70
CA ASN A 205 -10.29 -26.50 3.45
C ASN A 205 -10.68 -25.21 2.68
N LEU A 206 -9.79 -24.20 2.70
CA LEU A 206 -10.02 -22.91 2.05
C LEU A 206 -9.41 -22.87 0.64
N THR A 207 -10.13 -22.23 -0.27
CA THR A 207 -9.68 -22.01 -1.65
C THR A 207 -8.86 -20.70 -1.74
N PRO A 208 -7.63 -20.71 -2.24
CA PRO A 208 -6.88 -19.51 -2.54
C PRO A 208 -7.34 -18.85 -3.83
N VAL A 209 -7.47 -17.51 -3.79
CA VAL A 209 -7.65 -16.66 -4.97
C VAL A 209 -6.35 -15.87 -5.18
N LEU A 210 -5.65 -16.14 -6.28
CA LEU A 210 -4.42 -15.46 -6.65
C LEU A 210 -4.71 -14.15 -7.37
N ILE A 211 -4.12 -13.06 -6.87
CA ILE A 211 -4.15 -11.75 -7.52
C ILE A 211 -2.72 -11.32 -7.92
N GLY A 212 -2.62 -10.63 -9.05
CA GLY A 212 -1.34 -10.16 -9.59
C GLY A 212 -1.55 -9.46 -10.93
N SER A 213 -0.48 -8.89 -11.48
CA SER A 213 -0.50 -8.28 -12.82
C SER A 213 -0.50 -9.34 -13.94
N SER A 214 -0.73 -8.91 -15.17
CA SER A 214 -0.68 -9.80 -16.36
C SER A 214 0.72 -10.37 -16.64
N ASN A 215 1.75 -9.67 -16.18
CA ASN A 215 3.16 -10.01 -16.49
C ASN A 215 3.84 -10.87 -15.40
N THR A 216 3.10 -11.32 -14.39
CA THR A 216 3.69 -12.08 -13.28
C THR A 216 3.88 -13.54 -13.62
N SER A 217 5.11 -14.06 -13.50
CA SER A 217 5.42 -15.49 -13.60
C SER A 217 5.04 -16.24 -12.33
N ILE A 218 5.21 -15.61 -11.17
CA ILE A 218 5.01 -16.23 -9.86
C ILE A 218 3.60 -16.80 -9.66
N CYS A 219 2.55 -16.08 -10.08
CA CYS A 219 1.17 -16.58 -10.00
C CYS A 219 0.97 -17.81 -10.89
N LYS A 220 1.57 -17.83 -12.10
CA LYS A 220 1.52 -18.97 -13.02
C LYS A 220 2.22 -20.19 -12.43
N GLU A 221 3.40 -20.01 -11.84
CA GLU A 221 4.18 -21.07 -11.21
C GLU A 221 3.44 -21.69 -10.02
N ILE A 222 2.86 -20.86 -9.14
CA ILE A 222 2.07 -21.32 -8.01
C ILE A 222 0.84 -22.09 -8.50
N ALA A 223 0.08 -21.54 -9.47
CA ALA A 223 -1.11 -22.18 -9.99
C ALA A 223 -0.82 -23.53 -10.68
N LYS A 224 0.33 -23.65 -11.37
CA LYS A 224 0.76 -24.90 -11.99
C LYS A 224 1.22 -25.95 -10.97
N GLY A 225 1.91 -25.52 -9.92
CA GLY A 225 2.48 -26.41 -8.92
C GLY A 225 1.49 -26.86 -7.84
N TYR A 226 0.44 -26.08 -7.57
CA TYR A 226 -0.58 -26.41 -6.58
C TYR A 226 -1.63 -27.35 -7.15
N LYS A 227 -1.86 -28.50 -6.51
CA LYS A 227 -2.71 -29.59 -7.05
C LYS A 227 -4.17 -29.53 -6.62
N ASN A 228 -4.51 -28.74 -5.61
CA ASN A 228 -5.88 -28.59 -5.17
C ASN A 228 -6.56 -27.39 -5.86
N LYS A 229 -7.83 -27.13 -5.53
CA LYS A 229 -8.61 -26.03 -6.13
C LYS A 229 -7.94 -24.67 -5.86
N ILE A 230 -7.72 -23.90 -6.92
CA ILE A 230 -7.14 -22.56 -6.91
C ILE A 230 -7.81 -21.70 -7.98
N ILE A 231 -8.09 -20.45 -7.67
CA ILE A 231 -8.62 -19.49 -8.64
C ILE A 231 -7.54 -18.46 -8.94
N ASN A 232 -6.98 -18.54 -10.13
CA ASN A 232 -5.97 -17.57 -10.58
C ASN A 232 -6.61 -16.49 -11.45
N ILE A 233 -6.73 -15.28 -10.90
CA ILE A 233 -7.26 -14.09 -11.60
C ILE A 233 -6.17 -13.06 -11.93
N SER A 234 -4.90 -13.41 -11.78
CA SER A 234 -3.79 -12.51 -12.13
C SER A 234 -3.89 -12.08 -13.59
N GLY A 235 -3.80 -10.77 -13.82
CA GLY A 235 -3.94 -10.16 -15.14
C GLY A 235 -5.36 -10.17 -15.73
N ARG A 236 -6.36 -10.70 -15.02
CA ARG A 236 -7.76 -10.79 -15.48
C ARG A 236 -8.69 -9.82 -14.78
N THR A 237 -8.18 -9.02 -13.88
CA THR A 237 -8.93 -8.02 -13.10
C THR A 237 -8.25 -6.67 -13.18
N SER A 238 -9.07 -5.62 -13.22
CA SER A 238 -8.58 -4.27 -12.98
C SER A 238 -8.09 -4.11 -11.53
N LEU A 239 -7.30 -3.07 -11.26
CA LEU A 239 -6.89 -2.76 -9.89
C LEU A 239 -8.09 -2.62 -8.94
N ARG A 240 -9.17 -1.99 -9.38
CA ARG A 240 -10.39 -1.82 -8.58
C ARG A 240 -11.09 -3.14 -8.30
N GLN A 241 -11.20 -4.02 -9.29
CA GLN A 241 -11.73 -5.36 -9.10
C GLN A 241 -10.88 -6.19 -8.15
N SER A 242 -9.54 -6.10 -8.24
CA SER A 242 -8.65 -6.76 -7.28
C SER A 242 -8.86 -6.26 -5.85
N LEU A 243 -9.12 -4.95 -5.65
CA LEU A 243 -9.49 -4.41 -4.33
C LEU A 243 -10.85 -4.96 -3.85
N SER A 244 -11.81 -5.17 -4.75
CA SER A 244 -13.10 -5.79 -4.42
C SER A 244 -12.94 -7.26 -4.00
N VAL A 245 -12.07 -8.02 -4.70
CA VAL A 245 -11.70 -9.39 -4.31
C VAL A 245 -11.11 -9.41 -2.90
N VAL A 246 -10.16 -8.52 -2.61
CA VAL A 246 -9.57 -8.39 -1.27
C VAL A 246 -10.65 -8.04 -0.24
N SER A 247 -11.59 -7.13 -0.56
CA SER A 247 -12.62 -6.71 0.40
C SER A 247 -13.59 -7.82 0.81
N ASN A 248 -13.77 -8.84 -0.04
CA ASN A 248 -14.66 -9.98 0.21
C ASN A 248 -13.94 -11.20 0.79
N SER A 249 -12.60 -11.22 0.77
CA SER A 249 -11.82 -12.35 1.29
C SER A 249 -11.92 -12.47 2.81
N LEU A 250 -11.66 -13.65 3.33
CA LEU A 250 -11.54 -13.93 4.77
C LEU A 250 -10.29 -13.26 5.34
N PHE A 251 -9.15 -13.45 4.68
CA PHE A 251 -7.86 -12.84 5.00
C PHE A 251 -6.96 -12.76 3.76
N VAL A 252 -5.82 -12.10 3.89
CA VAL A 252 -4.84 -11.94 2.80
C VAL A 252 -3.47 -12.40 3.26
N VAL A 253 -2.80 -13.18 2.40
CA VAL A 253 -1.39 -13.59 2.58
C VAL A 253 -0.58 -13.04 1.41
N GLY A 254 0.62 -12.52 1.66
CA GLY A 254 1.50 -12.09 0.56
C GLY A 254 2.77 -11.42 1.02
N GLY A 255 3.59 -11.01 0.06
CA GLY A 255 4.79 -10.22 0.31
C GLY A 255 4.50 -8.74 0.57
N ASP A 256 5.52 -7.94 0.88
CA ASP A 256 5.43 -6.47 1.04
C ASP A 256 5.06 -5.79 -0.29
N THR A 257 3.76 -5.67 -0.53
CA THR A 257 3.16 -5.13 -1.77
C THR A 257 2.06 -4.12 -1.48
N GLY A 258 1.62 -3.40 -2.52
CA GLY A 258 0.48 -2.49 -2.40
C GLY A 258 -0.81 -3.17 -1.98
N MET A 259 -1.00 -4.46 -2.33
CA MET A 259 -2.23 -5.20 -2.00
C MET A 259 -2.33 -5.58 -0.52
N ILE A 260 -1.21 -5.80 0.17
CA ILE A 260 -1.17 -6.01 1.62
C ILE A 260 -1.62 -4.74 2.35
N HIS A 261 -1.14 -3.57 1.92
CA HIS A 261 -1.61 -2.29 2.47
C HIS A 261 -3.08 -2.01 2.14
N ALA A 262 -3.56 -2.47 0.97
CA ALA A 262 -4.97 -2.37 0.61
C ALA A 262 -5.85 -3.25 1.51
N ALA A 263 -5.41 -4.46 1.82
CA ALA A 263 -6.11 -5.36 2.71
C ALA A 263 -6.24 -4.75 4.12
N GLU A 264 -5.17 -4.18 4.66
CA GLU A 264 -5.19 -3.46 5.92
C GLU A 264 -6.19 -2.27 5.89
N ALA A 265 -6.16 -1.46 4.82
CA ALA A 265 -7.05 -0.31 4.65
C ALA A 265 -8.53 -0.70 4.43
N LEU A 266 -8.79 -1.94 4.04
CA LEU A 266 -10.11 -2.56 3.92
C LEU A 266 -10.52 -3.33 5.18
N ASN A 267 -9.78 -3.19 6.29
CA ASN A 267 -9.99 -3.88 7.57
C ASN A 267 -10.00 -5.41 7.44
N LYS A 268 -9.14 -5.96 6.57
CA LYS A 268 -8.95 -7.40 6.46
C LYS A 268 -7.81 -7.87 7.34
N HIS A 269 -7.89 -9.10 7.81
CA HIS A 269 -6.77 -9.78 8.42
C HIS A 269 -5.67 -10.01 7.38
N VAL A 270 -4.42 -9.79 7.78
CA VAL A 270 -3.28 -9.83 6.87
C VAL A 270 -2.13 -10.59 7.49
N VAL A 271 -1.55 -11.52 6.72
CA VAL A 271 -0.24 -12.10 7.02
C VAL A 271 0.73 -11.63 5.94
N ALA A 272 1.65 -10.76 6.29
CA ALA A 272 2.60 -10.16 5.37
C ALA A 272 4.02 -10.66 5.59
N ILE A 273 4.64 -11.11 4.52
CA ILE A 273 6.01 -11.64 4.50
C ILE A 273 6.96 -10.52 4.08
N PHE A 274 7.88 -10.14 4.98
CA PHE A 274 8.84 -9.07 4.77
C PHE A 274 10.26 -9.59 4.61
N GLY A 275 10.83 -9.38 3.42
CA GLY A 275 12.24 -9.67 3.12
C GLY A 275 13.15 -8.47 3.39
N PRO A 276 13.64 -7.78 2.31
CA PRO A 276 14.68 -6.76 2.40
C PRO A 276 14.21 -5.41 2.99
N THR A 277 12.93 -5.27 3.30
CA THR A 277 12.29 -4.03 3.75
C THR A 277 11.73 -4.14 5.17
N ASN A 278 11.45 -3.00 5.79
CA ASN A 278 10.84 -2.90 7.11
C ASN A 278 10.14 -1.53 7.32
N LYS A 279 9.72 -1.21 8.54
CA LYS A 279 9.04 0.06 8.88
C LYS A 279 9.87 1.30 8.57
N GLN A 280 11.21 1.27 8.72
CA GLN A 280 12.11 2.39 8.42
C GLN A 280 12.19 2.68 6.92
N THR A 281 11.95 1.69 6.08
CA THR A 281 11.95 1.85 4.62
C THR A 281 10.60 2.25 4.05
N GLY A 282 9.53 2.10 4.80
CA GLY A 282 8.16 2.41 4.39
C GLY A 282 7.26 1.19 4.23
N GLY A 283 7.80 -0.01 4.43
CA GLY A 283 7.03 -1.24 4.64
C GLY A 283 6.41 -1.25 6.04
N GLY A 284 5.76 -2.35 6.37
CA GLY A 284 5.14 -2.56 7.66
C GLY A 284 3.65 -2.25 7.70
N LEU A 285 2.98 -2.94 8.62
CA LEU A 285 1.55 -2.88 8.87
C LEU A 285 1.29 -2.23 10.23
N PHE A 286 0.08 -1.75 10.44
CA PHE A 286 -0.25 -0.93 11.62
C PHE A 286 -1.56 -1.37 12.28
N SER A 287 -2.32 -2.23 11.62
CA SER A 287 -3.56 -2.78 12.18
C SER A 287 -3.26 -3.90 13.18
N LYS A 288 -4.03 -3.97 14.25
CA LYS A 288 -4.03 -5.11 15.18
C LYS A 288 -4.49 -6.44 14.53
N PHE A 289 -5.04 -6.37 13.33
CA PHE A 289 -5.46 -7.53 12.54
C PHE A 289 -4.39 -7.98 11.52
N SER A 290 -3.15 -7.52 11.70
CA SER A 290 -2.07 -7.76 10.77
C SER A 290 -0.90 -8.41 11.47
N GLU A 291 -0.37 -9.48 10.87
CA GLU A 291 0.82 -10.21 11.31
C GLU A 291 1.97 -9.98 10.31
N GLU A 292 3.09 -9.50 10.81
CA GLU A 292 4.31 -9.32 10.01
C GLU A 292 5.26 -10.49 10.25
N ILE A 293 5.60 -11.20 9.20
CA ILE A 293 6.54 -12.31 9.25
C ILE A 293 7.89 -11.87 8.70
N HIS A 294 8.91 -12.06 9.51
CA HIS A 294 10.28 -11.70 9.21
C HIS A 294 11.21 -12.87 9.50
N SER A 295 12.26 -13.06 8.69
CA SER A 295 13.37 -13.90 9.13
C SER A 295 14.09 -13.23 10.31
N SER A 296 14.40 -14.00 11.33
CA SER A 296 15.16 -13.56 12.51
C SER A 296 16.63 -13.35 12.18
N ASN A 297 17.29 -12.45 12.92
CA ASN A 297 18.75 -12.25 12.95
C ASN A 297 19.46 -12.00 11.61
N ILE A 298 18.79 -11.32 10.69
CA ILE A 298 19.39 -10.93 9.41
C ILE A 298 20.03 -9.55 9.53
N TRP A 299 21.34 -9.49 9.79
CA TRP A 299 22.09 -8.27 10.02
C TRP A 299 22.03 -7.26 8.86
N CYS A 300 21.93 -7.73 7.60
CA CYS A 300 21.88 -6.88 6.42
C CYS A 300 20.48 -6.30 6.10
N LYS A 301 19.49 -6.50 6.98
CA LYS A 301 18.12 -5.99 6.81
C LYS A 301 17.91 -4.73 7.65
N PRO A 302 17.30 -3.67 7.08
CA PRO A 302 16.92 -3.50 5.67
C PRO A 302 18.11 -3.10 4.79
N CYS A 303 18.16 -3.59 3.56
CA CYS A 303 19.26 -3.30 2.62
C CYS A 303 18.85 -2.36 1.47
N SER A 304 17.58 -2.01 1.35
CA SER A 304 17.08 -1.05 0.34
C SER A 304 15.74 -0.45 0.74
N ILE A 305 15.37 0.65 0.06
CA ILE A 305 14.07 1.32 0.31
C ILE A 305 12.90 0.42 -0.09
N ASN A 306 13.02 -0.27 -1.21
CA ASN A 306 11.92 -0.95 -1.87
C ASN A 306 12.27 -2.33 -2.46
N GLY A 307 13.44 -2.89 -2.13
CA GLY A 307 13.89 -4.14 -2.71
C GLY A 307 14.45 -4.03 -4.14
N SER A 308 14.79 -2.82 -4.61
CA SER A 308 15.30 -2.60 -5.97
C SER A 308 16.74 -3.03 -6.19
N PHE A 309 17.54 -3.16 -5.13
CA PHE A 309 18.91 -3.63 -5.25
C PHE A 309 18.96 -5.16 -5.20
N PRO A 310 19.72 -5.80 -6.09
CA PRO A 310 19.96 -7.25 -6.01
C PRO A 310 20.61 -7.60 -4.68
N CYS A 311 20.35 -8.83 -4.21
CA CYS A 311 21.00 -9.32 -3.01
C CYS A 311 22.49 -9.51 -3.26
N TYR A 312 23.35 -8.88 -2.45
CA TYR A 312 24.81 -9.01 -2.54
C TYR A 312 25.36 -10.24 -1.81
N ARG A 313 24.48 -10.98 -1.08
CA ARG A 313 24.83 -12.23 -0.42
C ARG A 313 24.61 -13.42 -1.36
N LYS A 314 25.27 -14.56 -1.10
CA LYS A 314 25.12 -15.81 -1.88
C LYS A 314 23.65 -16.28 -1.95
N ARG A 315 22.88 -16.06 -0.89
CA ARG A 315 21.44 -16.37 -0.81
C ARG A 315 20.70 -15.17 -0.23
N GLN A 316 19.46 -15.04 -0.59
CA GLN A 316 18.58 -14.03 -0.02
C GLN A 316 17.96 -14.51 1.30
N TYR A 317 18.82 -14.65 2.34
CA TYR A 317 18.45 -15.20 3.64
C TYR A 317 17.20 -14.57 4.26
N CYS A 318 16.98 -13.26 4.05
CA CYS A 318 15.78 -12.58 4.54
C CYS A 318 14.47 -13.11 3.92
N MET A 319 14.54 -13.93 2.87
CA MET A 319 13.39 -14.63 2.26
C MET A 319 13.48 -16.15 2.47
N THR A 320 14.70 -16.73 2.35
CA THR A 320 14.85 -18.20 2.40
C THR A 320 14.80 -18.77 3.82
N GLU A 321 15.11 -17.96 4.85
CA GLU A 321 15.12 -18.39 6.25
C GLU A 321 13.86 -17.96 7.05
N ILE A 322 12.81 -17.53 6.37
CA ILE A 322 11.51 -17.32 6.99
C ILE A 322 10.96 -18.70 7.42
N ASP A 323 10.47 -18.81 8.65
CA ASP A 323 9.86 -20.05 9.13
C ASP A 323 8.41 -20.18 8.59
N ASP A 324 8.14 -21.23 7.81
CA ASP A 324 6.79 -21.53 7.32
C ASP A 324 5.82 -21.81 8.49
N GLY A 325 6.34 -22.33 9.60
CA GLY A 325 5.57 -22.55 10.83
C GLY A 325 5.06 -21.23 11.44
N GLU A 326 5.85 -20.14 11.37
CA GLU A 326 5.38 -18.82 11.81
C GLU A 326 4.25 -18.31 10.94
N ILE A 327 4.34 -18.46 9.62
CA ILE A 327 3.27 -18.07 8.68
C ILE A 327 1.97 -18.84 9.03
N LEU A 328 2.08 -20.15 9.26
CA LEU A 328 0.92 -20.98 9.59
C LEU A 328 0.34 -20.65 10.97
N ARG A 329 1.18 -20.34 11.97
CA ARG A 329 0.72 -19.85 13.28
C ARG A 329 -0.03 -18.53 13.15
N ALA A 330 0.51 -17.56 12.38
CA ALA A 330 -0.13 -16.29 12.13
C ALA A 330 -1.50 -16.47 11.46
N ILE A 331 -1.59 -17.32 10.43
CA ILE A 331 -2.87 -17.63 9.76
C ILE A 331 -3.85 -18.25 10.77
N LYS A 332 -3.41 -19.17 11.62
CA LYS A 332 -4.27 -19.77 12.66
C LYS A 332 -4.79 -18.73 13.65
N ASN A 333 -3.99 -17.73 13.98
CA ASN A 333 -4.38 -16.68 14.93
C ASN A 333 -5.45 -15.74 14.37
N ILE A 334 -5.38 -15.44 13.07
CA ILE A 334 -6.33 -14.52 12.41
C ILE A 334 -7.59 -15.20 11.87
N TYR A 335 -7.55 -16.52 11.69
CA TYR A 335 -8.67 -17.34 11.19
C TYR A 335 -9.05 -18.39 12.25
N ARG A 336 -9.71 -17.92 13.29
CA ARG A 336 -10.31 -18.72 14.36
C ARG A 336 -11.81 -18.79 14.23
#